data_2823b3cccf6155f9d56d363334326697
#
_entry.id   2823b3cccf6155f9d56d363334326697
#
_cell.length_a   1.000
_cell.length_b   1.000
_cell.length_c   1.000
_cell.angle_alpha   90.00
_cell.angle_beta   90.00
_cell.angle_gamma   90.00
#
_symmetry.space_group_name_H-M   'P 1'
#
loop_
_entity.id
_entity.type
_entity.pdbx_description
1 polymer ?
#
loop_
_entity_poly.entity_id
_entity_poly.type
_entity_poly.pdbx_seq_one_letter_code
_entity_poly.pdbx_strand_id
1 'polypeptide(L)'
;SDYIDSSWSKPKVVNLGWKDERLNMGTINFSTDGRTMFFTGCYWPGSQGGCDLYFSKSAGSIWLEPTNIGNSINTSTWESQPIISSDSKKLFFASKRAGGKGGSDIWMSIKLKDNTWSPPVNLGDSINTSKDEMAPFLHADGNTLFFASKGHPGLGGYDLFVSRADALGRWSLAKNIGYPTNSLGNEINIFSSIDGKRSWISSDRAGGNGNYDIYEFDNYNEIM
;
A
#
# COMPACT_ATOMS: atom_id res chain seq x y z
N SER A 1 -9.20 8.52 -13.70
CA SER A 1 -9.97 9.78 -13.62
C SER A 1 -9.00 10.95 -13.58
N ASP A 2 -9.36 12.05 -14.22
CA ASP A 2 -8.61 13.30 -14.23
C ASP A 2 -9.32 14.30 -13.33
N TYR A 3 -8.58 15.12 -12.58
CA TYR A 3 -9.11 16.20 -11.78
C TYR A 3 -9.11 17.48 -12.61
N ILE A 4 -10.28 17.91 -13.09
CA ILE A 4 -10.46 19.04 -14.00
C ILE A 4 -11.54 19.94 -13.42
N ASP A 5 -11.29 21.24 -13.38
CA ASP A 5 -12.25 22.27 -12.93
C ASP A 5 -12.90 21.94 -11.57
N SER A 6 -12.06 21.55 -10.58
CA SER A 6 -12.49 21.20 -9.23
C SER A 6 -13.42 19.99 -9.13
N SER A 7 -13.42 19.11 -10.13
CA SER A 7 -14.18 17.86 -10.12
C SER A 7 -13.39 16.70 -10.72
N TRP A 8 -13.72 15.48 -10.27
CA TRP A 8 -13.16 14.26 -10.83
C TRP A 8 -13.95 13.85 -12.09
N SER A 9 -13.21 13.55 -13.16
CA SER A 9 -13.82 12.94 -14.35
C SER A 9 -14.35 11.54 -14.04
N LYS A 10 -15.29 11.04 -14.84
CA LYS A 10 -15.69 9.63 -14.74
C LYS A 10 -14.48 8.71 -14.92
N PRO A 11 -14.38 7.64 -14.12
CA PRO A 11 -13.32 6.67 -14.27
C PRO A 11 -13.37 6.01 -15.65
N LYS A 12 -12.19 5.78 -16.23
CA LYS A 12 -12.03 5.07 -17.49
C LYS A 12 -11.34 3.75 -17.25
N VAL A 13 -11.79 2.70 -17.91
CA VAL A 13 -11.10 1.41 -17.90
C VAL A 13 -9.74 1.59 -18.58
N VAL A 14 -8.68 1.16 -17.90
CA VAL A 14 -7.33 1.13 -18.47
C VAL A 14 -7.12 -0.23 -19.11
N ASN A 15 -6.95 -0.27 -20.43
CA ASN A 15 -6.56 -1.47 -21.14
C ASN A 15 -5.04 -1.64 -20.98
N LEU A 16 -4.63 -2.67 -20.24
CA LEU A 16 -3.23 -2.99 -20.03
C LEU A 16 -2.63 -3.80 -21.17
N GLY A 17 -3.45 -4.30 -22.09
CA GLY A 17 -3.02 -5.09 -23.24
C GLY A 17 -2.55 -6.51 -22.90
N TRP A 18 -2.78 -6.97 -21.68
CA TRP A 18 -2.39 -8.30 -21.23
C TRP A 18 -3.39 -9.36 -21.74
N LYS A 19 -2.87 -10.57 -21.98
CA LYS A 19 -3.64 -11.63 -22.67
C LYS A 19 -4.70 -12.31 -21.82
N ASP A 20 -4.64 -12.24 -20.50
CA ASP A 20 -5.60 -12.91 -19.62
C ASP A 20 -6.47 -11.90 -18.85
N GLU A 21 -7.70 -11.71 -19.30
CA GLU A 21 -8.68 -10.80 -18.68
C GLU A 21 -9.28 -11.33 -17.38
N ARG A 22 -9.04 -12.60 -17.03
CA ARG A 22 -9.61 -13.24 -15.83
C ARG A 22 -8.75 -13.04 -14.58
N LEU A 23 -7.66 -12.30 -14.68
CA LEU A 23 -6.71 -12.12 -13.59
C LEU A 23 -7.26 -11.17 -12.53
N ASN A 24 -7.41 -11.67 -11.28
CA ASN A 24 -7.72 -10.84 -10.13
C ASN A 24 -6.48 -9.99 -9.77
N MET A 25 -6.58 -8.71 -10.02
CA MET A 25 -5.55 -7.73 -9.73
C MET A 25 -6.05 -6.71 -8.73
N GLY A 26 -5.21 -6.34 -7.78
CA GLY A 26 -5.52 -5.33 -6.77
C GLY A 26 -4.32 -4.46 -6.41
N THR A 27 -4.61 -3.37 -5.75
CA THR A 27 -3.63 -2.47 -5.11
C THR A 27 -2.43 -2.13 -5.98
N ILE A 28 -2.59 -1.14 -6.83
CA ILE A 28 -1.57 -0.72 -7.79
C ILE A 28 -0.76 0.44 -7.19
N ASN A 29 0.55 0.37 -7.37
CA ASN A 29 1.47 1.47 -7.08
C ASN A 29 2.48 1.66 -8.21
N PHE A 30 2.88 2.89 -8.46
CA PHE A 30 3.81 3.25 -9.54
C PHE A 30 5.14 3.75 -8.98
N SER A 31 6.24 3.43 -9.67
CA SER A 31 7.51 4.14 -9.47
C SER A 31 7.33 5.64 -9.78
N THR A 32 8.15 6.48 -9.18
CA THR A 32 8.07 7.95 -9.33
C THR A 32 8.20 8.41 -10.79
N ASP A 33 8.93 7.68 -11.61
CA ASP A 33 9.08 7.95 -13.05
C ASP A 33 7.89 7.44 -13.89
N GLY A 34 6.91 6.79 -13.25
CA GLY A 34 5.72 6.23 -13.90
C GLY A 34 5.99 5.04 -14.82
N ARG A 35 7.22 4.49 -14.83
CA ARG A 35 7.63 3.44 -15.79
C ARG A 35 7.52 2.03 -15.26
N THR A 36 7.34 1.86 -13.96
CA THR A 36 7.14 0.54 -13.35
C THR A 36 5.88 0.58 -12.51
N MET A 37 5.00 -0.37 -12.73
CA MET A 37 3.80 -0.60 -11.95
C MET A 37 4.03 -1.84 -11.08
N PHE A 38 3.79 -1.71 -9.79
CA PHE A 38 3.76 -2.80 -8.81
C PHE A 38 2.31 -3.06 -8.41
N PHE A 39 1.94 -4.31 -8.25
CA PHE A 39 0.55 -4.66 -7.92
C PHE A 39 0.46 -6.07 -7.34
N THR A 40 -0.72 -6.40 -6.83
CA THR A 40 -1.06 -7.73 -6.33
C THR A 40 -1.80 -8.51 -7.40
N GLY A 41 -1.38 -9.73 -7.68
CA GLY A 41 -2.12 -10.70 -8.50
C GLY A 41 -2.53 -11.89 -7.63
N CYS A 42 -3.81 -12.27 -7.66
CA CYS A 42 -4.30 -13.38 -6.86
C CYS A 42 -4.72 -14.55 -7.74
N TYR A 43 -4.28 -15.75 -7.35
CA TYR A 43 -4.55 -17.01 -8.06
C TYR A 43 -4.07 -17.04 -9.50
N TRP A 44 -2.98 -16.33 -9.79
CA TRP A 44 -2.39 -16.32 -11.11
C TRP A 44 -1.58 -17.58 -11.39
N PRO A 45 -1.52 -18.05 -12.66
CA PRO A 45 -0.65 -19.16 -13.03
C PRO A 45 0.80 -18.88 -12.63
N GLY A 46 1.41 -19.81 -11.91
CA GLY A 46 2.80 -19.67 -11.43
C GLY A 46 2.97 -18.80 -10.19
N SER A 47 1.87 -18.36 -9.52
CA SER A 47 1.97 -17.76 -8.20
C SER A 47 2.42 -18.81 -7.17
N GLN A 48 3.07 -18.34 -6.11
CA GLN A 48 3.58 -19.18 -5.03
C GLN A 48 2.54 -19.35 -3.92
N GLY A 49 1.73 -18.32 -3.70
CA GLY A 49 0.68 -18.28 -2.69
C GLY A 49 -0.70 -17.94 -3.25
N GLY A 50 -1.63 -17.61 -2.37
CA GLY A 50 -2.97 -17.18 -2.77
C GLY A 50 -2.96 -15.84 -3.50
N CYS A 51 -2.09 -14.91 -3.08
CA CYS A 51 -1.82 -13.64 -3.75
C CYS A 51 -0.32 -13.37 -3.68
N ASP A 52 0.24 -12.94 -4.81
CA ASP A 52 1.65 -12.61 -4.99
C ASP A 52 1.82 -11.17 -5.47
N LEU A 53 2.98 -10.60 -5.23
CA LEU A 53 3.38 -9.31 -5.81
C LEU A 53 3.98 -9.51 -7.20
N TYR A 54 3.56 -8.62 -8.10
CA TYR A 54 4.02 -8.56 -9.48
C TYR A 54 4.48 -7.15 -9.82
N PHE A 55 5.21 -7.03 -10.91
CA PHE A 55 5.48 -5.75 -11.54
C PHE A 55 5.32 -5.85 -13.05
N SER A 56 5.01 -4.71 -13.67
CA SER A 56 5.07 -4.52 -15.11
C SER A 56 5.84 -3.25 -15.44
N LYS A 57 6.51 -3.23 -16.59
CA LYS A 57 7.21 -2.06 -17.11
C LYS A 57 6.49 -1.47 -18.29
N SER A 58 6.47 -0.15 -18.39
CA SER A 58 5.94 0.53 -19.57
C SER A 58 6.95 0.51 -20.73
N ALA A 59 6.45 0.30 -21.93
CA ALA A 59 7.18 0.42 -23.18
C ALA A 59 6.40 1.38 -24.10
N GLY A 60 6.68 2.67 -23.97
CA GLY A 60 5.90 3.72 -24.61
C GLY A 60 4.50 3.84 -23.99
N SER A 61 3.46 3.59 -24.79
CA SER A 61 2.05 3.68 -24.36
C SER A 61 1.46 2.36 -23.86
N ILE A 62 2.23 1.28 -23.83
CA ILE A 62 1.75 -0.05 -23.42
C ILE A 62 2.49 -0.53 -22.15
N TRP A 63 1.82 -1.41 -21.39
CA TRP A 63 2.43 -2.13 -20.28
C TRP A 63 2.82 -3.54 -20.74
N LEU A 64 4.06 -3.93 -20.45
CA LEU A 64 4.56 -5.27 -20.76
C LEU A 64 3.85 -6.32 -19.90
N GLU A 65 3.92 -7.60 -20.32
CA GLU A 65 3.38 -8.70 -19.53
C GLU A 65 3.93 -8.69 -18.10
N PRO A 66 3.09 -8.94 -17.09
CA PRO A 66 3.48 -8.96 -15.70
C PRO A 66 4.58 -9.97 -15.41
N THR A 67 5.47 -9.59 -14.52
CA THR A 67 6.51 -10.46 -13.99
C THR A 67 6.30 -10.65 -12.49
N ASN A 68 6.26 -11.91 -12.02
CA ASN A 68 6.27 -12.21 -10.59
C ASN A 68 7.57 -11.68 -9.99
N ILE A 69 7.48 -10.99 -8.84
CA ILE A 69 8.64 -10.34 -8.22
C ILE A 69 9.67 -11.34 -7.65
N GLY A 70 9.28 -12.61 -7.51
CA GLY A 70 10.14 -13.73 -7.16
C GLY A 70 10.12 -14.15 -5.69
N ASN A 71 10.79 -15.27 -5.43
CA ASN A 71 10.75 -16.01 -4.15
C ASN A 71 11.40 -15.28 -2.98
N SER A 72 12.20 -14.23 -3.22
CA SER A 72 12.71 -13.38 -2.15
C SER A 72 11.58 -12.61 -1.47
N ILE A 73 10.55 -12.26 -2.24
CA ILE A 73 9.41 -11.45 -1.79
C ILE A 73 8.16 -12.31 -1.58
N ASN A 74 7.77 -13.09 -2.59
CA ASN A 74 6.56 -13.91 -2.53
C ASN A 74 6.82 -15.22 -1.79
N THR A 75 5.80 -15.70 -1.07
CA THR A 75 5.83 -16.94 -0.31
C THR A 75 4.61 -17.82 -0.66
N SER A 76 4.49 -18.97 -0.04
CA SER A 76 3.30 -19.82 -0.19
C SER A 76 2.05 -19.28 0.52
N THR A 77 2.11 -18.08 1.10
CA THR A 77 1.00 -17.50 1.87
C THR A 77 0.27 -16.41 1.07
N TRP A 78 0.29 -15.19 1.55
CA TRP A 78 -0.40 -14.05 0.95
C TRP A 78 0.49 -12.81 1.07
N GLU A 79 0.83 -12.24 -0.06
CA GLU A 79 1.55 -10.98 -0.18
C GLU A 79 0.69 -10.00 -0.97
N SER A 80 0.54 -8.77 -0.46
CA SER A 80 -0.34 -7.79 -1.08
C SER A 80 0.06 -6.35 -0.75
N GLN A 81 -0.56 -5.42 -1.47
CA GLN A 81 -0.50 -3.99 -1.20
C GLN A 81 0.92 -3.42 -1.26
N PRO A 82 1.63 -3.62 -2.38
CA PRO A 82 2.99 -3.11 -2.54
C PRO A 82 3.00 -1.60 -2.64
N ILE A 83 3.97 -0.97 -1.98
CA ILE A 83 4.34 0.43 -2.15
C ILE A 83 5.84 0.56 -2.35
N ILE A 84 6.25 1.27 -3.40
CA ILE A 84 7.66 1.52 -3.70
C ILE A 84 8.05 2.93 -3.20
N SER A 85 9.23 3.05 -2.59
CA SER A 85 9.77 4.37 -2.20
C SER A 85 10.05 5.24 -3.42
N SER A 86 10.05 6.55 -3.24
CA SER A 86 10.30 7.53 -4.30
C SER A 86 11.63 7.34 -5.02
N ASP A 87 12.66 6.82 -4.33
CA ASP A 87 13.97 6.47 -4.90
C ASP A 87 13.99 5.07 -5.52
N SER A 88 12.87 4.34 -5.50
CA SER A 88 12.70 2.96 -5.99
C SER A 88 13.63 1.92 -5.35
N LYS A 89 14.13 2.19 -4.14
CA LYS A 89 15.06 1.29 -3.42
C LYS A 89 14.43 0.48 -2.30
N LYS A 90 13.26 0.88 -1.80
CA LYS A 90 12.56 0.17 -0.72
C LYS A 90 11.18 -0.24 -1.20
N LEU A 91 10.81 -1.49 -0.98
CA LEU A 91 9.49 -2.04 -1.23
C LEU A 91 8.85 -2.40 0.10
N PHE A 92 7.72 -1.79 0.41
CA PHE A 92 6.88 -2.15 1.56
C PHE A 92 5.66 -2.91 1.08
N PHE A 93 5.18 -3.83 1.88
CA PHE A 93 4.02 -4.64 1.53
C PHE A 93 3.44 -5.33 2.78
N ALA A 94 2.20 -5.76 2.70
CA ALA A 94 1.57 -6.61 3.70
C ALA A 94 1.77 -8.08 3.37
N SER A 95 2.05 -8.91 4.38
CA SER A 95 2.25 -10.36 4.19
C SER A 95 1.83 -11.16 5.42
N LYS A 96 1.30 -12.37 5.17
CA LYS A 96 0.96 -13.38 6.19
C LYS A 96 2.07 -14.43 6.37
N ARG A 97 3.29 -14.12 5.96
CA ARG A 97 4.44 -15.03 6.08
C ARG A 97 4.77 -15.38 7.51
N ALA A 98 5.36 -16.55 7.70
CA ALA A 98 5.89 -16.95 9.00
C ALA A 98 6.96 -15.97 9.52
N GLY A 99 7.04 -15.84 10.85
CA GLY A 99 7.96 -14.91 11.52
C GLY A 99 7.39 -13.49 11.68
N GLY A 100 6.11 -13.28 11.33
CA GLY A 100 5.37 -12.08 11.66
C GLY A 100 4.95 -12.01 13.14
N LYS A 101 4.22 -10.98 13.50
CA LYS A 101 3.71 -10.75 14.85
C LYS A 101 2.23 -11.08 14.98
N GLY A 102 1.47 -10.88 13.90
CA GLY A 102 0.03 -11.07 13.86
C GLY A 102 -0.45 -11.90 12.68
N GLY A 103 -1.63 -11.59 12.21
CA GLY A 103 -2.25 -12.23 11.05
C GLY A 103 -1.58 -11.78 9.75
N SER A 104 -1.67 -10.51 9.43
CA SER A 104 -0.87 -9.85 8.39
C SER A 104 -0.02 -8.75 9.03
N ASP A 105 1.22 -8.67 8.60
CA ASP A 105 2.19 -7.66 9.06
C ASP A 105 2.70 -6.84 7.88
N ILE A 106 3.26 -5.66 8.17
CA ILE A 106 3.99 -4.87 7.19
C ILE A 106 5.45 -5.24 7.20
N TRP A 107 5.96 -5.53 6.00
CA TRP A 107 7.33 -5.93 5.74
C TRP A 107 7.99 -4.95 4.76
N MET A 108 9.30 -4.89 4.82
CA MET A 108 10.11 -4.08 3.91
C MET A 108 11.24 -4.92 3.31
N SER A 109 11.49 -4.71 2.02
CA SER A 109 12.67 -5.24 1.32
C SER A 109 13.44 -4.10 0.66
N ILE A 110 14.75 -4.29 0.49
CA ILE A 110 15.65 -3.32 -0.12
C ILE A 110 16.11 -3.84 -1.47
N LYS A 111 16.14 -2.97 -2.48
CA LYS A 111 16.66 -3.30 -3.79
C LYS A 111 18.18 -3.39 -3.75
N LEU A 112 18.72 -4.52 -4.17
CA LEU A 112 20.15 -4.79 -4.19
C LEU A 112 20.82 -4.24 -5.46
N LYS A 113 22.16 -4.24 -5.50
CA LYS A 113 22.95 -3.72 -6.64
C LYS A 113 22.71 -4.49 -7.94
N ASP A 114 22.37 -5.76 -7.87
CA ASP A 114 22.01 -6.63 -8.99
C ASP A 114 20.56 -6.51 -9.45
N ASN A 115 19.83 -5.52 -8.90
CA ASN A 115 18.40 -5.28 -9.09
C ASN A 115 17.46 -6.36 -8.53
N THR A 116 17.93 -7.30 -7.75
CA THR A 116 17.10 -8.22 -6.96
C THR A 116 16.64 -7.55 -5.66
N TRP A 117 15.78 -8.24 -4.93
CA TRP A 117 15.27 -7.78 -3.63
C TRP A 117 15.92 -8.57 -2.48
N SER A 118 16.30 -7.88 -1.42
CA SER A 118 16.78 -8.52 -0.20
C SER A 118 15.68 -9.36 0.45
N PRO A 119 16.01 -10.35 1.30
CA PRO A 119 15.02 -10.95 2.19
C PRO A 119 14.26 -9.86 2.95
N PRO A 120 12.91 -9.93 3.02
CA PRO A 120 12.11 -8.94 3.71
C PRO A 120 12.34 -8.93 5.22
N VAL A 121 12.29 -7.74 5.80
CA VAL A 121 12.39 -7.52 7.24
C VAL A 121 11.02 -7.06 7.77
N ASN A 122 10.56 -7.67 8.86
CA ASN A 122 9.38 -7.22 9.60
C ASN A 122 9.63 -5.86 10.21
N LEU A 123 8.69 -4.91 10.13
CA LEU A 123 8.89 -3.55 10.66
C LEU A 123 8.84 -3.47 12.20
N GLY A 124 8.59 -4.57 12.88
CA GLY A 124 8.69 -4.67 14.34
C GLY A 124 7.50 -4.07 15.10
N ASP A 125 7.63 -4.03 16.44
CA ASP A 125 6.55 -3.70 17.38
C ASP A 125 6.05 -2.26 17.30
N SER A 126 6.82 -1.37 16.71
CA SER A 126 6.39 0.03 16.50
C SER A 126 5.28 0.14 15.45
N ILE A 127 5.19 -0.84 14.54
CA ILE A 127 4.28 -0.88 13.41
C ILE A 127 3.31 -2.06 13.53
N ASN A 128 3.86 -3.28 13.72
CA ASN A 128 3.10 -4.52 13.68
C ASN A 128 2.68 -4.96 15.09
N THR A 129 1.47 -5.51 15.19
CA THR A 129 0.86 -5.98 16.44
C THR A 129 0.55 -7.48 16.35
N SER A 130 -0.16 -8.01 17.34
CA SER A 130 -0.67 -9.38 17.29
C SER A 130 -1.93 -9.55 16.43
N LYS A 131 -2.39 -8.50 15.76
CA LYS A 131 -3.56 -8.50 14.86
C LYS A 131 -3.12 -8.32 13.42
N ASP A 132 -3.93 -7.63 12.62
CA ASP A 132 -3.65 -7.39 11.20
C ASP A 132 -3.20 -5.94 10.98
N GLU A 133 -2.08 -5.77 10.30
CA GLU A 133 -1.62 -4.53 9.70
C GLU A 133 -1.58 -4.68 8.18
N MET A 134 -2.07 -3.65 7.47
CA MET A 134 -2.19 -3.68 6.02
C MET A 134 -2.10 -2.28 5.37
N ALA A 135 -2.16 -2.27 4.04
CA ALA A 135 -2.22 -1.05 3.24
C ALA A 135 -1.15 -0.01 3.59
N PRO A 136 0.14 -0.39 3.60
CA PRO A 136 1.20 0.59 3.80
C PRO A 136 1.16 1.66 2.71
N PHE A 137 1.35 2.92 3.07
CA PHE A 137 1.58 4.03 2.17
C PHE A 137 2.78 4.83 2.67
N LEU A 138 3.87 4.82 1.89
CA LEU A 138 5.05 5.62 2.18
C LEU A 138 4.90 6.99 1.50
N HIS A 139 4.90 8.05 2.29
CA HIS A 139 4.87 9.41 1.76
C HIS A 139 6.13 9.72 0.94
N ALA A 140 6.04 10.72 0.06
CA ALA A 140 7.12 11.09 -0.86
C ALA A 140 8.42 11.53 -0.16
N ASP A 141 8.35 11.92 1.12
CA ASP A 141 9.51 12.23 1.97
C ASP A 141 10.40 11.00 2.28
N GLY A 142 9.90 9.79 2.00
CA GLY A 142 10.60 8.52 2.22
C GLY A 142 10.73 8.09 3.68
N ASN A 143 10.18 8.86 4.63
CA ASN A 143 10.33 8.64 6.07
C ASN A 143 9.00 8.57 6.84
N THR A 144 7.89 8.97 6.23
CA THR A 144 6.55 8.92 6.85
C THR A 144 5.77 7.75 6.25
N LEU A 145 5.45 6.77 7.09
CA LEU A 145 4.67 5.57 6.74
C LEU A 145 3.28 5.68 7.36
N PHE A 146 2.27 5.58 6.52
CA PHE A 146 0.89 5.38 6.92
C PHE A 146 0.50 3.93 6.70
N PHE A 147 -0.41 3.41 7.52
CA PHE A 147 -0.91 2.05 7.39
C PHE A 147 -2.23 1.88 8.14
N ALA A 148 -2.97 0.83 7.82
CA ALA A 148 -4.17 0.43 8.55
C ALA A 148 -3.82 -0.67 9.56
N SER A 149 -4.38 -0.60 10.76
CA SER A 149 -4.21 -1.61 11.81
C SER A 149 -5.50 -1.90 12.58
N LYS A 150 -5.67 -3.15 12.95
CA LYS A 150 -6.68 -3.62 13.91
C LYS A 150 -6.16 -3.75 15.33
N GLY A 151 -4.85 -3.71 15.52
CA GLY A 151 -4.24 -4.06 16.79
C GLY A 151 -3.82 -2.88 17.63
N HIS A 152 -3.49 -1.75 17.03
CA HIS A 152 -3.24 -0.51 17.75
C HIS A 152 -4.55 0.09 18.27
N PRO A 153 -4.53 0.83 19.41
CA PRO A 153 -5.72 1.49 19.95
C PRO A 153 -6.36 2.45 18.94
N GLY A 154 -7.60 2.17 18.57
CA GLY A 154 -8.35 2.89 17.54
C GLY A 154 -9.79 3.18 17.93
N LEU A 155 -10.57 3.65 16.96
CA LEU A 155 -11.99 4.00 17.11
C LEU A 155 -12.91 2.92 16.54
N GLY A 156 -12.47 2.26 15.45
CA GLY A 156 -13.28 1.31 14.68
C GLY A 156 -12.66 -0.06 14.55
N GLY A 157 -12.83 -0.68 13.38
CA GLY A 157 -12.24 -1.96 13.04
C GLY A 157 -10.79 -1.82 12.61
N TYR A 158 -10.55 -1.41 11.36
CA TYR A 158 -9.26 -0.90 10.92
C TYR A 158 -9.24 0.61 11.08
N ASP A 159 -8.24 1.13 11.74
CA ASP A 159 -7.92 2.55 11.81
C ASP A 159 -6.62 2.85 11.09
N LEU A 160 -6.45 4.07 10.59
CA LEU A 160 -5.23 4.56 9.99
C LEU A 160 -4.28 5.10 11.04
N PHE A 161 -3.01 4.71 10.90
CA PHE A 161 -1.91 5.11 11.76
C PHE A 161 -0.79 5.72 10.94
N VAL A 162 0.04 6.51 11.60
CA VAL A 162 1.26 7.09 11.05
C VAL A 162 2.45 6.79 11.94
N SER A 163 3.59 6.49 11.32
CA SER A 163 4.90 6.36 11.98
C SER A 163 5.97 7.04 11.13
N ARG A 164 7.03 7.52 11.80
CA ARG A 164 8.14 8.18 11.13
C ARG A 164 9.45 7.47 11.40
N ALA A 165 10.24 7.30 10.35
CA ALA A 165 11.59 6.79 10.47
C ALA A 165 12.55 7.91 10.88
N ASP A 166 13.43 7.63 11.85
CA ASP A 166 14.55 8.49 12.19
C ASP A 166 15.69 8.38 11.15
N ALA A 167 16.75 9.15 11.34
CA ALA A 167 17.93 9.15 10.47
C ALA A 167 18.66 7.77 10.39
N LEU A 168 18.38 6.86 11.32
CA LEU A 168 18.89 5.49 11.33
C LEU A 168 17.90 4.48 10.73
N GLY A 169 16.75 4.96 10.23
CA GLY A 169 15.70 4.12 9.66
C GLY A 169 14.84 3.39 10.68
N ARG A 170 14.86 3.79 11.96
CA ARG A 170 14.04 3.19 13.01
C ARG A 170 12.69 3.88 13.07
N TRP A 171 11.62 3.10 13.02
CA TRP A 171 10.24 3.59 13.06
C TRP A 171 9.83 4.01 14.46
N SER A 172 9.21 5.17 14.59
CA SER A 172 8.55 5.61 15.83
C SER A 172 7.36 4.71 16.15
N LEU A 173 6.88 4.75 17.40
CA LEU A 173 5.61 4.13 17.74
C LEU A 173 4.50 4.70 16.87
N ALA A 174 3.60 3.81 16.40
CA ALA A 174 2.45 4.18 15.59
C ALA A 174 1.54 5.15 16.36
N LYS A 175 1.14 6.23 15.68
CA LYS A 175 0.20 7.22 16.20
C LYS A 175 -1.10 7.13 15.40
N ASN A 176 -2.24 6.97 16.09
CA ASN A 176 -3.56 7.05 15.46
C ASN A 176 -3.76 8.43 14.84
N ILE A 177 -4.22 8.47 13.58
CA ILE A 177 -4.46 9.74 12.88
C ILE A 177 -5.62 10.51 13.52
N GLY A 178 -6.58 9.78 14.10
CA GLY A 178 -7.71 10.37 14.83
C GLY A 178 -8.89 10.75 13.95
N TYR A 179 -9.94 11.23 14.62
CA TYR A 179 -11.14 11.77 13.98
C TYR A 179 -10.82 13.15 13.33
N PRO A 180 -11.40 13.50 12.17
CA PRO A 180 -12.42 12.76 11.43
C PRO A 180 -11.87 11.72 10.42
N THR A 181 -10.55 11.59 10.29
CA THR A 181 -9.96 10.65 9.32
C THR A 181 -10.32 9.22 9.70
N ASN A 182 -10.13 8.83 10.95
CA ASN A 182 -10.65 7.58 11.50
C ASN A 182 -12.08 7.74 12.03
N SER A 183 -12.87 6.67 11.97
CA SER A 183 -14.27 6.61 12.37
C SER A 183 -14.58 5.35 13.18
N LEU A 184 -15.86 5.06 13.42
CA LEU A 184 -16.29 3.77 13.98
C LEU A 184 -16.31 2.63 12.94
N GLY A 185 -16.10 2.94 11.68
CA GLY A 185 -16.00 1.98 10.56
C GLY A 185 -14.60 1.41 10.41
N ASN A 186 -14.27 1.02 9.19
CA ASN A 186 -12.92 0.61 8.79
C ASN A 186 -12.35 1.66 7.84
N GLU A 187 -11.13 2.09 8.10
CA GLU A 187 -10.31 2.89 7.22
C GLU A 187 -9.10 2.05 6.78
N ILE A 188 -9.02 1.70 5.49
CA ILE A 188 -8.07 0.67 5.04
C ILE A 188 -6.98 1.15 4.07
N ASN A 189 -7.12 2.30 3.49
CA ASN A 189 -6.12 2.88 2.59
C ASN A 189 -6.05 4.38 2.82
N ILE A 190 -4.87 4.93 2.64
CA ILE A 190 -4.65 6.37 2.59
C ILE A 190 -3.70 6.70 1.45
N PHE A 191 -3.97 7.79 0.78
CA PHE A 191 -3.06 8.47 -0.12
C PHE A 191 -2.97 9.92 0.31
N SER A 192 -1.77 10.46 0.48
CA SER A 192 -1.56 11.87 0.80
C SER A 192 -0.89 12.59 -0.36
N SER A 193 -1.29 13.84 -0.62
CA SER A 193 -0.61 14.71 -1.58
C SER A 193 0.84 14.96 -1.15
N ILE A 194 1.72 15.27 -2.11
CA ILE A 194 3.16 15.50 -1.87
C ILE A 194 3.39 16.63 -0.86
N ASP A 195 2.52 17.66 -0.87
CA ASP A 195 2.58 18.78 0.07
C ASP A 195 1.90 18.49 1.40
N GLY A 196 1.35 17.28 1.57
CA GLY A 196 0.68 16.82 2.78
C GLY A 196 -0.65 17.51 3.10
N LYS A 197 -1.15 18.39 2.24
CA LYS A 197 -2.35 19.19 2.54
C LYS A 197 -3.65 18.45 2.33
N ARG A 198 -3.67 17.45 1.46
CA ARG A 198 -4.87 16.64 1.17
C ARG A 198 -4.58 15.17 1.30
N SER A 199 -5.57 14.43 1.80
CA SER A 199 -5.54 12.98 1.85
C SER A 199 -6.84 12.39 1.32
N TRP A 200 -6.74 11.23 0.70
CA TRP A 200 -7.86 10.41 0.26
C TRP A 200 -7.78 9.09 0.97
N ILE A 201 -8.89 8.64 1.51
CA ILE A 201 -8.97 7.38 2.26
C ILE A 201 -10.11 6.51 1.74
N SER A 202 -10.00 5.19 1.91
CA SER A 202 -11.10 4.26 1.70
C SER A 202 -11.73 3.92 3.04
N SER A 203 -13.04 4.17 3.20
CA SER A 203 -13.77 3.91 4.43
C SER A 203 -15.16 3.34 4.18
N ASP A 204 -15.60 2.43 5.04
CA ASP A 204 -16.97 1.90 5.09
C ASP A 204 -17.84 2.62 6.15
N ARG A 205 -17.46 3.83 6.55
CA ARG A 205 -18.19 4.65 7.52
C ARG A 205 -19.64 4.88 7.11
N ALA A 206 -20.50 5.07 8.09
CA ALA A 206 -21.91 5.34 7.85
C ALA A 206 -22.13 6.59 6.98
N GLY A 207 -23.13 6.54 6.10
CA GLY A 207 -23.49 7.64 5.19
C GLY A 207 -22.85 7.59 3.80
N GLY A 208 -22.08 6.56 3.51
CA GLY A 208 -21.55 6.29 2.17
C GLY A 208 -22.58 5.67 1.23
N ASN A 209 -22.16 5.45 -0.04
CA ASN A 209 -23.02 4.87 -1.10
C ASN A 209 -22.78 3.36 -1.32
N GLY A 210 -21.69 2.81 -0.77
CA GLY A 210 -21.30 1.41 -0.93
C GLY A 210 -20.74 0.79 0.34
N ASN A 211 -19.98 -0.30 0.20
CA ASN A 211 -19.25 -0.90 1.31
C ASN A 211 -18.05 -0.02 1.69
N TYR A 212 -17.24 0.36 0.68
CA TYR A 212 -16.12 1.28 0.84
C TYR A 212 -16.27 2.41 -0.17
N ASP A 213 -16.21 3.63 0.32
CA ASP A 213 -16.18 4.84 -0.49
C ASP A 213 -14.84 5.57 -0.32
N ILE A 214 -14.51 6.43 -1.27
CA ILE A 214 -13.32 7.29 -1.18
C ILE A 214 -13.75 8.64 -0.60
N TYR A 215 -13.09 9.01 0.49
CA TYR A 215 -13.28 10.30 1.15
C TYR A 215 -12.04 11.16 0.98
N GLU A 216 -12.24 12.45 0.72
CA GLU A 216 -11.18 13.45 0.65
C GLU A 216 -11.20 14.29 1.92
N PHE A 217 -10.00 14.56 2.46
CA PHE A 217 -9.80 15.40 3.64
C PHE A 217 -8.75 16.47 3.37
N ASP A 218 -9.03 17.69 3.80
CA ASP A 218 -8.00 18.71 3.94
C ASP A 218 -7.25 18.50 5.26
N ASN A 219 -5.95 18.35 5.19
CA ASN A 219 -5.09 18.15 6.36
C ASN A 219 -4.75 19.52 6.97
N TYR A 220 -5.65 20.09 7.76
CA TYR A 220 -5.45 21.41 8.42
C TYR A 220 -4.46 21.37 9.58
N ASN A 221 -4.20 20.21 10.17
CA ASN A 221 -3.27 20.03 11.28
C ASN A 221 -2.35 18.84 10.98
N GLU A 222 -1.11 19.15 10.70
CA GLU A 222 0.08 18.30 10.69
C GLU A 222 -0.13 16.79 10.93
N ILE A 223 -0.68 16.10 9.93
CA ILE A 223 -0.52 14.64 9.86
C ILE A 223 0.94 14.33 9.49
N MET A 224 1.68 15.35 9.02
CA MET A 224 3.06 15.27 8.56
C MET A 224 4.05 15.81 9.58
#